data_6d69474a5e7040c1e4366af46a95e7a0
#
_entry.id   6d69474a5e7040c1e4366af46a95e7a0
#
_cell.length_a   1.000
_cell.length_b   1.000
_cell.length_c   1.000
_cell.angle_alpha   90.00
_cell.angle_beta   90.00
_cell.angle_gamma   90.00
#
_symmetry.space_group_name_H-M   'P 1'
#
loop_
_entity.id
_entity.type
_entity.pdbx_description
1 polymer ?
#
loop_
_entity_poly.entity_id
_entity_poly.type
_entity_poly.pdbx_seq_one_letter_code
_entity_poly.pdbx_strand_id
1 'polypeptide(L)'
;EAWPHIEIYSIDEAFLDLRSLPVNSHNLFCEQLQKKILKYTGIPTSIGIGPTKTLAKAANHLCKKVYKIPVFNITSSRERLLQQISVGDIWGVGRQWANKLISRGIHTAYDLAMTNPHLLKKCFNVVLMRTAMELQGIACGGLEAIEPKQSIMSSKSFGQMQTQLASIEESISSHCARAVEKMRRQQLVAKRMVVFVNTNRFREDLAQHFQSIEFKLINPTDDLRLITKIAKRCLQRIFKPGYYYKKAGVWLEDLIPKSPRQLDMFHQPSDEHLKHTEQLMGVFDQINQKYGRSTIRLAAEGYSKPWAMRAELKSPAYTTRWSEVPQVRLF
;
A
#
# COMPACT_ATOMS: atom_id res chain seq x y z
N GLU A 1 17.19 -13.40 2.40
CA GLU A 1 18.40 -14.28 2.55
C GLU A 1 18.07 -15.68 3.09
N ALA A 2 17.01 -15.86 3.88
CA ALA A 2 16.66 -17.18 4.45
C ALA A 2 16.00 -18.13 3.44
N TRP A 3 15.41 -17.60 2.36
CA TRP A 3 14.74 -18.38 1.33
C TRP A 3 14.70 -17.65 -0.01
N PRO A 4 15.08 -18.27 -1.14
CA PRO A 4 15.22 -17.58 -2.42
C PRO A 4 13.88 -17.32 -3.12
N HIS A 5 12.87 -18.17 -2.92
CA HIS A 5 11.57 -18.05 -3.59
C HIS A 5 10.53 -17.40 -2.67
N ILE A 6 10.59 -16.07 -2.59
CA ILE A 6 9.74 -15.25 -1.73
C ILE A 6 8.95 -14.22 -2.56
N GLU A 7 7.67 -14.06 -2.25
CA GLU A 7 6.84 -12.95 -2.70
C GLU A 7 6.48 -12.07 -1.50
N ILE A 8 6.91 -10.83 -1.52
CA ILE A 8 6.55 -9.83 -0.50
C ILE A 8 5.15 -9.31 -0.85
N TYR A 9 4.15 -9.78 -0.12
CA TYR A 9 2.75 -9.42 -0.35
C TYR A 9 2.39 -8.08 0.28
N SER A 10 2.82 -7.84 1.52
CA SER A 10 2.61 -6.57 2.23
C SER A 10 3.80 -6.21 3.13
N ILE A 11 3.66 -5.17 3.95
CA ILE A 11 4.71 -4.76 4.90
C ILE A 11 4.95 -5.82 6.00
N ASP A 12 3.96 -6.67 6.27
CA ASP A 12 3.91 -7.64 7.37
C ASP A 12 3.60 -9.07 6.92
N GLU A 13 3.49 -9.31 5.60
CA GLU A 13 3.13 -10.62 5.04
C GLU A 13 3.96 -10.96 3.80
N ALA A 14 4.39 -12.21 3.72
CA ALA A 14 5.07 -12.78 2.56
C ALA A 14 4.63 -14.22 2.30
N PHE A 15 4.70 -14.65 1.04
CA PHE A 15 4.55 -16.03 0.65
C PHE A 15 5.92 -16.64 0.34
N LEU A 16 6.12 -17.88 0.76
CA LEU A 16 7.31 -18.68 0.47
C LEU A 16 6.90 -19.89 -0.36
N ASP A 17 7.60 -20.13 -1.46
CA ASP A 17 7.41 -21.34 -2.25
C ASP A 17 8.31 -22.46 -1.71
N LEU A 18 7.72 -23.45 -1.08
CA LEU A 18 8.42 -24.56 -0.45
C LEU A 18 8.51 -25.83 -1.34
N ARG A 19 8.11 -25.74 -2.62
CA ARG A 19 8.11 -26.90 -3.54
C ARG A 19 9.47 -27.56 -3.72
N SER A 20 10.56 -26.82 -3.51
CA SER A 20 11.92 -27.36 -3.54
C SER A 20 12.33 -28.15 -2.30
N LEU A 21 11.52 -28.15 -1.24
CA LEU A 21 11.74 -28.93 -0.03
C LEU A 21 10.86 -30.19 -0.03
N PRO A 22 11.35 -31.31 0.57
CA PRO A 22 10.52 -32.48 0.82
C PRO A 22 9.31 -32.12 1.70
N VAL A 23 8.12 -32.62 1.36
CA VAL A 23 6.86 -32.30 2.04
C VAL A 23 6.95 -32.54 3.56
N ASN A 24 7.62 -33.61 3.98
CA ASN A 24 7.79 -33.98 5.40
C ASN A 24 8.62 -32.94 6.18
N SER A 25 9.43 -32.12 5.52
CA SER A 25 10.27 -31.10 6.16
C SER A 25 9.62 -29.73 6.25
N HIS A 26 8.47 -29.50 5.61
CA HIS A 26 7.81 -28.19 5.58
C HIS A 26 7.49 -27.66 6.99
N ASN A 27 6.92 -28.48 7.86
CA ASN A 27 6.57 -28.08 9.22
C ASN A 27 7.82 -27.69 10.01
N LEU A 28 8.84 -28.56 10.00
CA LEU A 28 10.10 -28.32 10.74
C LEU A 28 10.80 -27.06 10.25
N PHE A 29 10.89 -26.87 8.93
CA PHE A 29 11.47 -25.67 8.34
C PHE A 29 10.73 -24.40 8.78
N CYS A 30 9.40 -24.40 8.72
CA CYS A 30 8.58 -23.25 9.12
C CYS A 30 8.68 -22.94 10.61
N GLU A 31 8.78 -23.96 11.48
CA GLU A 31 9.01 -23.77 12.91
C GLU A 31 10.38 -23.15 13.20
N GLN A 32 11.42 -23.64 12.52
CA GLN A 32 12.76 -23.08 12.64
C GLN A 32 12.81 -21.62 12.15
N LEU A 33 12.17 -21.35 11.01
CA LEU A 33 12.06 -20.00 10.45
C LEU A 33 11.34 -19.06 11.39
N GLN A 34 10.22 -19.47 11.96
CA GLN A 34 9.44 -18.68 12.91
C GLN A 34 10.26 -18.34 14.15
N LYS A 35 10.95 -19.32 14.75
CA LYS A 35 11.85 -19.12 15.89
C LYS A 35 13.01 -18.18 15.53
N LYS A 36 13.57 -18.29 14.34
CA LYS A 36 14.63 -17.41 13.84
C LYS A 36 14.15 -15.97 13.71
N ILE A 37 12.96 -15.74 13.12
CA ILE A 37 12.37 -14.40 13.01
C ILE A 37 12.16 -13.80 14.40
N LEU A 38 11.53 -14.53 15.31
CA LEU A 38 11.31 -14.07 16.67
C LEU A 38 12.61 -13.71 17.40
N LYS A 39 13.65 -14.56 17.25
CA LYS A 39 14.96 -14.33 17.89
C LYS A 39 15.64 -13.05 17.37
N TYR A 40 15.59 -12.79 16.07
CA TYR A 40 16.32 -11.66 15.47
C TYR A 40 15.56 -10.34 15.47
N THR A 41 14.24 -10.38 15.47
CA THR A 41 13.40 -9.18 15.37
C THR A 41 12.57 -8.88 16.63
N GLY A 42 12.41 -9.84 17.52
CA GLY A 42 11.46 -9.74 18.65
C GLY A 42 9.99 -9.78 18.22
N ILE A 43 9.69 -9.96 16.92
CA ILE A 43 8.33 -9.90 16.39
C ILE A 43 7.73 -11.31 16.33
N PRO A 44 6.64 -11.60 17.04
CA PRO A 44 5.95 -12.87 16.93
C PRO A 44 5.25 -12.98 15.59
N THR A 45 5.55 -14.03 14.82
CA THR A 45 4.95 -14.31 13.53
C THR A 45 4.20 -15.65 13.57
N SER A 46 3.24 -15.82 12.65
CA SER A 46 2.54 -17.09 12.44
C SER A 46 2.68 -17.51 10.99
N ILE A 47 2.87 -18.82 10.75
CA ILE A 47 3.07 -19.39 9.43
C ILE A 47 1.98 -20.41 9.14
N GLY A 48 1.22 -20.18 8.06
CA GLY A 48 0.26 -21.15 7.54
C GLY A 48 0.84 -21.88 6.33
N ILE A 49 0.74 -23.20 6.30
CA ILE A 49 1.22 -24.07 5.22
C ILE A 49 0.02 -24.64 4.47
N GLY A 50 0.04 -24.53 3.15
CA GLY A 50 -1.00 -25.08 2.28
C GLY A 50 -0.56 -25.13 0.82
N PRO A 51 -1.20 -25.97 -0.01
CA PRO A 51 -0.82 -26.19 -1.41
C PRO A 51 -1.08 -24.98 -2.33
N THR A 52 -1.87 -24.01 -1.88
CA THR A 52 -2.16 -22.76 -2.60
C THR A 52 -2.01 -21.55 -1.68
N LYS A 53 -1.88 -20.34 -2.25
CA LYS A 53 -1.81 -19.10 -1.46
C LYS A 53 -3.04 -18.91 -0.57
N THR A 54 -4.25 -19.15 -1.09
CA THR A 54 -5.49 -19.05 -0.32
C THR A 54 -5.55 -20.07 0.82
N LEU A 55 -5.11 -21.30 0.61
CA LEU A 55 -5.04 -22.30 1.67
C LEU A 55 -3.96 -21.98 2.71
N ALA A 56 -2.81 -21.47 2.29
CA ALA A 56 -1.79 -21.00 3.23
C ALA A 56 -2.30 -19.84 4.11
N LYS A 57 -3.06 -18.91 3.54
CA LYS A 57 -3.72 -17.82 4.29
C LYS A 57 -4.81 -18.35 5.22
N ALA A 58 -5.60 -19.34 4.79
CA ALA A 58 -6.59 -20.01 5.63
C ALA A 58 -5.92 -20.74 6.81
N ALA A 59 -4.82 -21.44 6.57
CA ALA A 59 -4.01 -22.05 7.63
C ALA A 59 -3.46 -21.00 8.60
N ASN A 60 -2.98 -19.86 8.12
CA ASN A 60 -2.51 -18.75 8.96
C ASN A 60 -3.65 -18.14 9.80
N HIS A 61 -4.86 -18.03 9.26
CA HIS A 61 -6.04 -17.62 10.03
C HIS A 61 -6.32 -18.59 11.19
N LEU A 62 -6.30 -19.89 10.93
CA LEU A 62 -6.47 -20.92 11.95
C LEU A 62 -5.35 -20.87 13.03
N CYS A 63 -4.09 -20.66 12.62
CA CYS A 63 -2.97 -20.43 13.54
C CYS A 63 -3.29 -19.32 14.55
N LYS A 64 -3.71 -18.16 14.04
CA LYS A 64 -3.88 -16.94 14.85
C LYS A 64 -5.16 -16.94 15.67
N LYS A 65 -6.26 -17.36 15.08
CA LYS A 65 -7.61 -17.15 15.63
C LYS A 65 -8.18 -18.36 16.36
N VAL A 66 -7.88 -19.55 15.89
CA VAL A 66 -8.48 -20.78 16.43
C VAL A 66 -7.52 -21.50 17.36
N TYR A 67 -6.36 -21.93 16.85
CA TYR A 67 -5.45 -22.79 17.59
C TYR A 67 -4.40 -22.06 18.43
N LYS A 68 -4.12 -20.78 18.12
CA LYS A 68 -3.11 -19.95 18.78
C LYS A 68 -1.72 -20.61 18.82
N ILE A 69 -1.32 -21.23 17.71
CA ILE A 69 -0.03 -21.87 17.52
C ILE A 69 0.80 -21.15 16.45
N PRO A 70 2.13 -21.23 16.49
CA PRO A 70 2.96 -20.45 15.55
C PRO A 70 2.97 -20.97 14.13
N VAL A 71 2.81 -22.29 13.91
CA VAL A 71 2.84 -22.92 12.59
C VAL A 71 1.68 -23.91 12.46
N PHE A 72 1.00 -23.89 11.34
CA PHE A 72 -0.12 -24.79 11.05
C PHE A 72 -0.15 -25.22 9.58
N ASN A 73 -0.36 -26.54 9.35
CA ASN A 73 -0.46 -27.11 8.02
C ASN A 73 -1.88 -27.64 7.77
N ILE A 74 -2.56 -27.05 6.77
CA ILE A 74 -3.95 -27.40 6.43
C ILE A 74 -4.08 -28.62 5.52
N THR A 75 -2.99 -29.15 5.00
CA THR A 75 -2.99 -30.14 3.92
C THR A 75 -3.73 -31.43 4.29
N SER A 76 -3.53 -31.95 5.51
CA SER A 76 -4.02 -33.28 5.91
C SER A 76 -5.52 -33.35 6.23
N SER A 77 -6.20 -32.26 6.53
CA SER A 77 -7.61 -32.25 6.97
C SER A 77 -8.37 -31.05 6.41
N ARG A 78 -8.07 -30.69 5.19
CA ARG A 78 -8.52 -29.45 4.53
C ARG A 78 -10.02 -29.22 4.65
N GLU A 79 -10.84 -30.19 4.26
CA GLU A 79 -12.30 -30.04 4.23
C GLU A 79 -12.88 -29.71 5.61
N ARG A 80 -12.52 -30.49 6.63
CA ARG A 80 -12.95 -30.25 8.01
C ARG A 80 -12.49 -28.91 8.56
N LEU A 81 -11.30 -28.48 8.17
CA LEU A 81 -10.73 -27.21 8.62
C LEU A 81 -11.40 -26.01 7.95
N LEU A 82 -11.75 -26.11 6.66
CA LEU A 82 -12.47 -25.07 5.94
C LEU A 82 -13.90 -24.84 6.47
N GLN A 83 -14.53 -25.84 7.08
CA GLN A 83 -15.83 -25.68 7.75
C GLN A 83 -15.77 -24.79 8.99
N GLN A 84 -14.57 -24.63 9.60
CA GLN A 84 -14.37 -23.79 10.78
C GLN A 84 -14.12 -22.31 10.44
N ILE A 85 -13.95 -21.98 9.17
CA ILE A 85 -13.60 -20.62 8.72
C ILE A 85 -14.83 -19.99 8.08
N SER A 86 -15.27 -18.84 8.62
CA SER A 86 -16.32 -18.05 8.00
C SER A 86 -15.91 -17.59 6.60
N VAL A 87 -16.85 -17.56 5.66
CA VAL A 87 -16.59 -17.07 4.30
C VAL A 87 -16.05 -15.63 4.29
N GLY A 88 -16.43 -14.82 5.27
CA GLY A 88 -15.93 -13.44 5.42
C GLY A 88 -14.50 -13.33 5.88
N ASP A 89 -13.90 -14.40 6.42
CA ASP A 89 -12.51 -14.46 6.86
C ASP A 89 -11.56 -15.00 5.79
N ILE A 90 -12.09 -15.37 4.63
CA ILE A 90 -11.28 -15.85 3.50
C ILE A 90 -10.56 -14.68 2.83
N TRP A 91 -9.28 -14.88 2.55
CA TRP A 91 -8.46 -13.95 1.79
C TRP A 91 -9.08 -13.64 0.42
N GLY A 92 -9.27 -12.35 0.14
CA GLY A 92 -9.94 -11.87 -1.07
C GLY A 92 -11.46 -11.71 -0.97
N VAL A 93 -12.09 -12.16 0.13
CA VAL A 93 -13.52 -11.96 0.39
C VAL A 93 -13.72 -10.76 1.30
N GLY A 94 -14.03 -9.59 0.72
CA GLY A 94 -14.36 -8.39 1.47
C GLY A 94 -15.79 -8.42 2.02
N ARG A 95 -16.10 -7.54 2.98
CA ARG A 95 -17.42 -7.45 3.67
C ARG A 95 -18.63 -7.50 2.72
N GLN A 96 -18.56 -6.77 1.60
CA GLN A 96 -19.66 -6.73 0.62
C GLN A 96 -19.89 -8.09 -0.04
N TRP A 97 -18.79 -8.79 -0.39
CA TRP A 97 -18.87 -10.11 -0.96
C TRP A 97 -19.32 -11.15 0.06
N ALA A 98 -18.84 -11.08 1.29
CA ALA A 98 -19.29 -11.95 2.38
C ALA A 98 -20.82 -11.87 2.55
N ASN A 99 -21.37 -10.66 2.65
CA ASN A 99 -22.82 -10.49 2.78
C ASN A 99 -23.60 -11.11 1.60
N LYS A 100 -23.12 -10.93 0.37
CA LYS A 100 -23.75 -11.51 -0.84
C LYS A 100 -23.62 -13.03 -0.90
N LEU A 101 -22.55 -13.60 -0.38
CA LEU A 101 -22.35 -15.06 -0.30
C LEU A 101 -23.29 -15.66 0.76
N ILE A 102 -23.31 -15.06 1.95
CA ILE A 102 -24.19 -15.50 3.06
C ILE A 102 -25.66 -15.47 2.64
N SER A 103 -26.11 -14.42 1.94
CA SER A 103 -27.49 -14.35 1.44
C SER A 103 -27.85 -15.43 0.40
N ARG A 104 -26.87 -16.17 -0.10
CA ARG A 104 -27.02 -17.32 -1.01
C ARG A 104 -26.74 -18.67 -0.35
N GLY A 105 -26.65 -18.69 0.99
CA GLY A 105 -26.39 -19.93 1.75
C GLY A 105 -24.94 -20.39 1.80
N ILE A 106 -23.97 -19.53 1.38
CA ILE A 106 -22.54 -19.83 1.43
C ILE A 106 -21.97 -19.15 2.68
N HIS A 107 -21.81 -19.92 3.76
CA HIS A 107 -21.43 -19.40 5.09
C HIS A 107 -19.98 -19.65 5.45
N THR A 108 -19.41 -20.76 4.97
CA THR A 108 -18.06 -21.21 5.32
C THR A 108 -17.13 -21.22 4.11
N ALA A 109 -15.82 -21.30 4.38
CA ALA A 109 -14.82 -21.53 3.34
C ALA A 109 -15.04 -22.84 2.58
N TYR A 110 -15.58 -23.86 3.27
CA TYR A 110 -15.95 -25.13 2.66
C TYR A 110 -17.11 -24.96 1.66
N ASP A 111 -18.16 -24.25 2.03
CA ASP A 111 -19.30 -23.99 1.13
C ASP A 111 -18.83 -23.26 -0.14
N LEU A 112 -17.95 -22.26 0.03
CA LEU A 112 -17.36 -21.54 -1.08
C LEU A 112 -16.53 -22.48 -1.98
N ALA A 113 -15.71 -23.35 -1.38
CA ALA A 113 -14.92 -24.33 -2.12
C ALA A 113 -15.79 -25.31 -2.93
N MET A 114 -16.94 -25.73 -2.38
CA MET A 114 -17.85 -26.67 -3.04
C MET A 114 -18.77 -25.99 -4.06
N THR A 115 -18.84 -24.67 -4.10
CA THR A 115 -19.66 -23.92 -5.08
C THR A 115 -19.07 -24.04 -6.49
N ASN A 116 -19.94 -24.25 -7.49
CA ASN A 116 -19.50 -24.35 -8.89
C ASN A 116 -18.75 -23.08 -9.34
N PRO A 117 -17.49 -23.20 -9.80
CA PRO A 117 -16.66 -22.06 -10.19
C PRO A 117 -17.27 -21.21 -11.31
N HIS A 118 -17.95 -21.81 -12.28
CA HIS A 118 -18.62 -21.07 -13.36
C HIS A 118 -19.77 -20.20 -12.84
N LEU A 119 -20.52 -20.69 -11.85
CA LEU A 119 -21.57 -19.93 -11.19
C LEU A 119 -21.00 -18.73 -10.43
N LEU A 120 -19.87 -18.93 -9.71
CA LEU A 120 -19.18 -17.85 -9.02
C LEU A 120 -18.67 -16.77 -10.00
N LYS A 121 -18.11 -17.19 -11.15
CA LYS A 121 -17.67 -16.24 -12.19
C LYS A 121 -18.84 -15.43 -12.75
N LYS A 122 -20.00 -16.07 -13.01
CA LYS A 122 -21.19 -15.43 -13.59
C LYS A 122 -21.89 -14.48 -12.60
N CYS A 123 -22.02 -14.90 -11.33
CA CYS A 123 -22.77 -14.15 -10.32
C CYS A 123 -21.94 -13.11 -9.56
N PHE A 124 -20.61 -13.26 -9.56
CA PHE A 124 -19.70 -12.40 -8.83
C PHE A 124 -18.58 -11.90 -9.74
N ASN A 125 -17.41 -12.60 -9.74
CA ASN A 125 -16.29 -12.25 -10.58
C ASN A 125 -15.27 -13.40 -10.70
N VAL A 126 -14.27 -13.21 -11.56
CA VAL A 126 -13.20 -14.18 -11.78
C VAL A 126 -12.30 -14.38 -10.54
N VAL A 127 -12.15 -13.35 -9.70
CA VAL A 127 -11.30 -13.43 -8.50
C VAL A 127 -11.91 -14.41 -7.50
N LEU A 128 -13.21 -14.27 -7.21
CA LEU A 128 -13.92 -15.18 -6.30
C LEU A 128 -13.95 -16.62 -6.82
N MET A 129 -14.10 -16.79 -8.14
CA MET A 129 -13.95 -18.10 -8.78
C MET A 129 -12.58 -18.72 -8.49
N ARG A 130 -11.48 -17.96 -8.73
CA ARG A 130 -10.13 -18.43 -8.45
C ARG A 130 -9.92 -18.73 -6.96
N THR A 131 -10.45 -17.89 -6.07
CA THR A 131 -10.41 -18.14 -4.62
C THR A 131 -11.05 -19.50 -4.26
N ALA A 132 -12.21 -19.83 -4.83
CA ALA A 132 -12.86 -21.11 -4.61
C ALA A 132 -12.02 -22.29 -5.15
N MET A 133 -11.43 -22.15 -6.34
CA MET A 133 -10.54 -23.17 -6.91
C MET A 133 -9.28 -23.38 -6.05
N GLU A 134 -8.70 -22.30 -5.53
CA GLU A 134 -7.54 -22.39 -4.62
C GLU A 134 -7.90 -23.06 -3.29
N LEU A 135 -9.10 -22.85 -2.76
CA LEU A 135 -9.60 -23.57 -1.58
C LEU A 135 -9.77 -25.08 -1.88
N GLN A 136 -10.04 -25.46 -3.12
CA GLN A 136 -10.02 -26.88 -3.58
C GLN A 136 -8.61 -27.44 -3.74
N GLY A 137 -7.56 -26.60 -3.63
CA GLY A 137 -6.17 -27.01 -3.84
C GLY A 137 -5.66 -26.82 -5.26
N ILE A 138 -6.43 -26.19 -6.15
CA ILE A 138 -6.07 -25.91 -7.54
C ILE A 138 -5.37 -24.55 -7.56
N ALA A 139 -4.06 -24.53 -7.78
CA ALA A 139 -3.29 -23.29 -7.85
C ALA A 139 -3.70 -22.43 -9.07
N CYS A 140 -4.17 -21.20 -8.82
CA CYS A 140 -4.60 -20.26 -9.84
C CYS A 140 -3.58 -19.15 -10.13
N GLY A 141 -2.50 -19.07 -9.36
CA GLY A 141 -1.38 -18.14 -9.55
C GLY A 141 -0.10 -18.65 -8.89
N GLY A 142 1.04 -18.30 -9.50
CA GLY A 142 2.36 -18.53 -8.90
C GLY A 142 2.77 -17.40 -7.96
N LEU A 143 4.06 -17.35 -7.58
CA LEU A 143 4.66 -16.17 -6.97
C LEU A 143 4.70 -15.05 -8.02
N GLU A 144 4.20 -13.87 -7.64
CA GLU A 144 4.18 -12.72 -8.52
C GLU A 144 5.48 -11.93 -8.40
N ALA A 145 6.04 -11.55 -9.54
CA ALA A 145 7.15 -10.60 -9.57
C ALA A 145 6.64 -9.21 -9.18
N ILE A 146 7.50 -8.41 -8.55
CA ILE A 146 7.18 -7.02 -8.21
C ILE A 146 7.08 -6.21 -9.51
N GLU A 147 5.87 -5.93 -9.95
CA GLU A 147 5.65 -5.07 -11.11
C GLU A 147 5.85 -3.58 -10.75
N PRO A 148 6.28 -2.76 -11.73
CA PRO A 148 6.33 -1.31 -11.55
C PRO A 148 4.97 -0.75 -11.18
N LYS A 149 4.95 0.21 -10.28
CA LYS A 149 3.70 0.83 -9.83
C LYS A 149 3.07 1.62 -10.97
N GLN A 150 1.81 1.36 -11.24
CA GLN A 150 1.01 2.12 -12.22
C GLN A 150 0.50 3.45 -11.66
N SER A 151 0.52 3.60 -10.34
CA SER A 151 0.12 4.85 -9.67
C SER A 151 0.81 5.03 -8.32
N ILE A 152 0.95 6.28 -7.90
CA ILE A 152 1.51 6.64 -6.60
C ILE A 152 0.63 7.70 -5.94
N MET A 153 0.06 7.36 -4.77
CA MET A 153 -0.71 8.29 -3.96
C MET A 153 0.10 8.77 -2.76
N SER A 154 -0.02 10.06 -2.45
CA SER A 154 0.43 10.64 -1.19
C SER A 154 -0.70 11.45 -0.56
N SER A 155 -1.15 11.04 0.62
CA SER A 155 -2.19 11.74 1.38
C SER A 155 -2.03 11.47 2.86
N LYS A 156 -2.49 12.40 3.69
CA LYS A 156 -2.63 12.20 5.15
C LYS A 156 -3.86 12.94 5.67
N SER A 157 -4.44 12.45 6.75
CA SER A 157 -5.41 13.22 7.52
C SER A 157 -4.68 14.32 8.28
N PHE A 158 -5.32 15.47 8.39
CA PHE A 158 -4.80 16.57 9.19
C PHE A 158 -4.92 16.26 10.69
N GLY A 159 -3.95 16.71 11.46
CA GLY A 159 -3.99 16.62 12.94
C GLY A 159 -5.15 17.43 13.51
N GLN A 160 -5.33 18.65 13.00
CA GLN A 160 -6.50 19.50 13.21
C GLN A 160 -7.16 19.75 11.85
N MET A 161 -8.49 19.79 11.82
CA MET A 161 -9.22 20.09 10.58
C MET A 161 -8.84 21.48 10.06
N GLN A 162 -8.66 21.60 8.76
CA GLN A 162 -8.19 22.83 8.11
C GLN A 162 -9.34 23.53 7.41
N THR A 163 -9.40 24.87 7.56
CA THR A 163 -10.42 25.72 6.92
C THR A 163 -9.79 26.72 5.95
N GLN A 164 -8.47 26.94 6.06
CA GLN A 164 -7.74 27.92 5.26
C GLN A 164 -7.12 27.27 4.03
N LEU A 165 -7.33 27.86 2.86
CA LEU A 165 -6.75 27.39 1.60
C LEU A 165 -5.22 27.29 1.68
N ALA A 166 -4.55 28.28 2.24
CA ALA A 166 -3.09 28.33 2.33
C ALA A 166 -2.50 27.11 3.04
N SER A 167 -3.06 26.70 4.19
CA SER A 167 -2.61 25.50 4.92
C SER A 167 -2.81 24.22 4.12
N ILE A 168 -3.89 24.12 3.35
CA ILE A 168 -4.15 22.95 2.49
C ILE A 168 -3.22 22.97 1.28
N GLU A 169 -2.90 24.14 0.70
CA GLU A 169 -1.91 24.27 -0.38
C GLU A 169 -0.50 23.82 0.06
N GLU A 170 -0.06 24.17 1.25
CA GLU A 170 1.20 23.68 1.83
C GLU A 170 1.20 22.16 1.96
N SER A 171 0.09 21.60 2.45
CA SER A 171 -0.07 20.14 2.57
C SER A 171 -0.01 19.45 1.22
N ILE A 172 -0.74 19.94 0.21
CA ILE A 172 -0.72 19.42 -1.16
C ILE A 172 0.69 19.49 -1.75
N SER A 173 1.41 20.60 -1.55
CA SER A 173 2.79 20.76 -2.01
C SER A 173 3.72 19.70 -1.37
N SER A 174 3.59 19.46 -0.07
CA SER A 174 4.31 18.40 0.63
C SER A 174 3.94 16.99 0.12
N HIS A 175 2.66 16.77 -0.26
CA HIS A 175 2.24 15.50 -0.85
C HIS A 175 2.77 15.32 -2.27
N CYS A 176 2.85 16.39 -3.08
CA CYS A 176 3.53 16.39 -4.38
C CYS A 176 4.99 15.98 -4.22
N ALA A 177 5.74 16.62 -3.31
CA ALA A 177 7.14 16.30 -3.08
C ALA A 177 7.36 14.82 -2.75
N ARG A 178 6.52 14.25 -1.87
CA ARG A 178 6.61 12.82 -1.50
C ARG A 178 6.23 11.87 -2.63
N ALA A 179 5.19 12.19 -3.40
CA ALA A 179 4.74 11.35 -4.50
C ALA A 179 5.78 11.35 -5.62
N VAL A 180 6.30 12.52 -5.97
CA VAL A 180 7.31 12.69 -7.02
C VAL A 180 8.65 12.05 -6.63
N GLU A 181 9.10 12.19 -5.37
CA GLU A 181 10.29 11.49 -4.87
C GLU A 181 10.17 9.98 -5.06
N LYS A 182 9.02 9.38 -4.68
CA LYS A 182 8.79 7.94 -4.86
C LYS A 182 8.74 7.52 -6.33
N MET A 183 8.20 8.36 -7.18
CA MET A 183 8.10 8.13 -8.62
C MET A 183 9.49 8.16 -9.28
N ARG A 184 10.30 9.18 -8.98
CA ARG A 184 11.67 9.30 -9.50
C ARG A 184 12.58 8.16 -9.06
N ARG A 185 12.44 7.68 -7.80
CA ARG A 185 13.19 6.49 -7.33
C ARG A 185 12.92 5.23 -8.15
N GLN A 186 11.77 5.15 -8.81
CA GLN A 186 11.39 4.04 -9.68
C GLN A 186 11.63 4.35 -11.17
N GLN A 187 12.29 5.47 -11.48
CA GLN A 187 12.55 5.94 -12.86
C GLN A 187 11.26 6.04 -13.68
N LEU A 188 10.19 6.56 -13.05
CA LEU A 188 8.89 6.75 -13.66
C LEU A 188 8.54 8.23 -13.82
N VAL A 189 7.66 8.53 -14.77
CA VAL A 189 7.01 9.84 -14.99
C VAL A 189 5.50 9.67 -15.03
N ALA A 190 4.75 10.70 -14.60
CA ALA A 190 3.31 10.69 -14.60
C ALA A 190 2.73 11.35 -15.86
N LYS A 191 1.64 10.77 -16.38
CA LYS A 191 0.81 11.38 -17.46
C LYS A 191 -0.42 12.08 -16.88
N ARG A 192 -0.85 11.70 -15.67
CA ARG A 192 -2.08 12.19 -15.07
C ARG A 192 -1.88 12.40 -13.57
N MET A 193 -2.59 13.35 -13.03
CA MET A 193 -2.63 13.58 -11.58
C MET A 193 -4.06 13.89 -11.13
N VAL A 194 -4.38 13.46 -9.91
CA VAL A 194 -5.62 13.78 -9.23
C VAL A 194 -5.29 14.50 -7.93
N VAL A 195 -5.97 15.60 -7.66
CA VAL A 195 -5.93 16.31 -6.39
C VAL A 195 -7.28 16.18 -5.72
N PHE A 196 -7.31 15.90 -4.43
CA PHE A 196 -8.54 15.74 -3.70
C PHE A 196 -8.50 16.36 -2.30
N VAL A 197 -9.67 16.75 -1.82
CA VAL A 197 -9.92 17.24 -0.46
C VAL A 197 -11.19 16.62 0.09
N ASN A 198 -11.15 16.22 1.36
CA ASN A 198 -12.25 15.54 2.02
C ASN A 198 -12.47 16.09 3.43
N THR A 199 -13.73 16.30 3.79
CA THR A 199 -14.17 16.51 5.17
C THR A 199 -14.17 15.19 5.94
N ASN A 200 -14.56 15.19 7.20
CA ASN A 200 -14.66 13.98 8.01
C ASN A 200 -16.07 13.40 7.93
N ARG A 201 -16.25 12.33 7.14
CA ARG A 201 -17.56 11.66 6.97
C ARG A 201 -18.18 11.10 8.26
N PHE A 202 -17.39 10.94 9.32
CA PHE A 202 -17.86 10.45 10.62
C PHE A 202 -18.36 11.57 11.55
N ARG A 203 -18.27 12.82 11.11
CA ARG A 203 -18.78 14.01 11.80
C ARG A 203 -20.05 14.46 11.09
N GLU A 204 -21.17 13.84 11.47
CA GLU A 204 -22.49 14.15 10.89
C GLU A 204 -22.99 15.53 11.28
N ASP A 205 -22.43 16.10 12.34
CA ASP A 205 -22.69 17.47 12.83
C ASP A 205 -22.04 18.56 11.95
N LEU A 206 -21.18 18.21 10.99
CA LEU A 206 -20.50 19.15 10.12
C LEU A 206 -20.92 19.00 8.65
N ALA A 207 -20.98 20.12 7.96
CA ALA A 207 -21.22 20.12 6.51
C ALA A 207 -20.16 19.30 5.77
N GLN A 208 -20.59 18.48 4.83
CA GLN A 208 -19.73 17.53 4.10
C GLN A 208 -19.36 18.03 2.72
N HIS A 209 -18.08 17.90 2.38
CA HIS A 209 -17.54 18.26 1.08
C HIS A 209 -16.43 17.26 0.68
N PHE A 210 -16.68 16.52 -0.40
CA PHE A 210 -15.76 15.53 -0.97
C PHE A 210 -15.57 15.86 -2.44
N GLN A 211 -14.40 16.37 -2.80
CA GLN A 211 -14.12 16.76 -4.18
C GLN A 211 -12.76 16.28 -4.61
N SER A 212 -12.68 15.91 -5.87
CA SER A 212 -11.43 15.60 -6.56
C SER A 212 -11.47 16.20 -7.96
N ILE A 213 -10.30 16.53 -8.47
CA ILE A 213 -10.11 16.99 -9.84
C ILE A 213 -8.95 16.25 -10.46
N GLU A 214 -9.18 15.73 -11.65
CA GLU A 214 -8.17 15.11 -12.50
C GLU A 214 -7.56 16.17 -13.43
N PHE A 215 -6.26 16.06 -13.67
CA PHE A 215 -5.53 16.87 -14.62
C PHE A 215 -4.64 15.98 -15.48
N LYS A 216 -4.83 16.00 -16.80
CA LYS A 216 -3.97 15.33 -17.76
C LYS A 216 -2.78 16.22 -18.10
N LEU A 217 -1.58 15.73 -17.85
CA LEU A 217 -0.35 16.44 -18.16
C LEU A 217 -0.09 16.38 -19.67
N ILE A 218 0.24 17.52 -20.28
CA ILE A 218 0.51 17.61 -21.72
C ILE A 218 1.68 16.68 -22.09
N ASN A 219 2.77 16.78 -21.31
CA ASN A 219 3.90 15.87 -21.42
C ASN A 219 4.07 15.07 -20.12
N PRO A 220 4.42 13.77 -20.20
CA PRO A 220 4.76 13.00 -19.03
C PRO A 220 5.94 13.65 -18.29
N THR A 221 5.81 13.87 -16.96
CA THR A 221 6.82 14.62 -16.22
C THR A 221 7.06 14.07 -14.81
N ASP A 222 8.25 14.31 -14.28
CA ASP A 222 8.67 14.14 -12.90
C ASP A 222 9.18 15.46 -12.26
N ASP A 223 8.92 16.60 -12.92
CA ASP A 223 9.28 17.91 -12.40
C ASP A 223 8.37 18.31 -11.24
N LEU A 224 8.94 18.31 -10.04
CA LEU A 224 8.23 18.67 -8.82
C LEU A 224 7.63 20.07 -8.86
N ARG A 225 8.31 21.02 -9.51
CA ARG A 225 7.87 22.42 -9.61
C ARG A 225 6.58 22.53 -10.43
N LEU A 226 6.56 21.87 -11.59
CA LEU A 226 5.41 21.85 -12.48
C LEU A 226 4.22 21.12 -11.85
N ILE A 227 4.45 19.93 -11.28
CA ILE A 227 3.42 19.14 -10.61
C ILE A 227 2.81 19.95 -9.45
N THR A 228 3.63 20.58 -8.61
CA THR A 228 3.16 21.39 -7.48
C THR A 228 2.36 22.62 -7.95
N LYS A 229 2.81 23.31 -9.00
CA LYS A 229 2.09 24.45 -9.60
C LYS A 229 0.70 24.06 -10.09
N ILE A 230 0.60 22.94 -10.80
CA ILE A 230 -0.68 22.41 -11.31
C ILE A 230 -1.56 21.96 -10.15
N ALA A 231 -1.00 21.23 -9.18
CA ALA A 231 -1.74 20.74 -8.03
C ALA A 231 -2.39 21.86 -7.20
N LYS A 232 -1.68 22.99 -6.99
CA LYS A 232 -2.24 24.17 -6.32
C LYS A 232 -3.41 24.76 -7.11
N ARG A 233 -3.29 24.89 -8.44
CA ARG A 233 -4.39 25.38 -9.29
C ARG A 233 -5.60 24.43 -9.26
N CYS A 234 -5.36 23.12 -9.25
CA CYS A 234 -6.41 22.12 -9.11
C CYS A 234 -7.12 22.26 -7.74
N LEU A 235 -6.35 22.42 -6.66
CA LEU A 235 -6.90 22.62 -5.33
C LEU A 235 -7.78 23.88 -5.25
N GLN A 236 -7.34 25.00 -5.80
CA GLN A 236 -8.11 26.26 -5.84
C GLN A 236 -9.48 26.11 -6.51
N ARG A 237 -9.60 25.21 -7.50
CA ARG A 237 -10.88 24.95 -8.18
C ARG A 237 -11.86 24.11 -7.35
N ILE A 238 -11.38 23.24 -6.48
CA ILE A 238 -12.22 22.33 -5.70
C ILE A 238 -12.38 22.76 -4.25
N PHE A 239 -11.56 23.70 -3.78
CA PHE A 239 -11.68 24.25 -2.44
C PHE A 239 -12.94 25.11 -2.31
N LYS A 240 -13.66 24.94 -1.21
CA LYS A 240 -14.78 25.81 -0.82
C LYS A 240 -14.56 26.31 0.61
N PRO A 241 -14.67 27.61 0.86
CA PRO A 241 -14.61 28.15 2.22
C PRO A 241 -15.81 27.65 3.05
N GLY A 242 -15.67 27.69 4.38
CA GLY A 242 -16.74 27.29 5.30
C GLY A 242 -16.78 25.78 5.63
N TYR A 243 -15.94 24.95 5.00
CA TYR A 243 -15.83 23.54 5.32
C TYR A 243 -14.62 23.23 6.18
N TYR A 244 -14.75 22.19 7.04
CA TYR A 244 -13.70 21.68 7.90
C TYR A 244 -13.04 20.46 7.25
N TYR A 245 -11.98 20.66 6.49
CA TYR A 245 -11.28 19.61 5.78
C TYR A 245 -10.46 18.73 6.72
N LYS A 246 -10.63 17.42 6.60
CA LYS A 246 -9.91 16.42 7.40
C LYS A 246 -8.75 15.78 6.65
N LYS A 247 -8.81 15.73 5.32
CA LYS A 247 -7.80 15.05 4.50
C LYS A 247 -7.63 15.74 3.16
N ALA A 248 -6.38 15.81 2.71
CA ALA A 248 -6.04 16.17 1.33
C ALA A 248 -4.96 15.24 0.80
N GLY A 249 -4.82 15.19 -0.51
CA GLY A 249 -3.80 14.37 -1.13
C GLY A 249 -3.67 14.58 -2.64
N VAL A 250 -2.60 13.97 -3.16
CA VAL A 250 -2.27 13.92 -4.58
C VAL A 250 -2.10 12.47 -4.99
N TRP A 251 -2.60 12.13 -6.16
CA TRP A 251 -2.46 10.83 -6.78
C TRP A 251 -1.89 11.01 -8.17
N LEU A 252 -0.70 10.45 -8.43
CA LEU A 252 -0.05 10.41 -9.73
C LEU A 252 -0.42 9.10 -10.39
N GLU A 253 -0.96 9.17 -11.59
CA GLU A 253 -1.51 8.03 -12.33
C GLU A 253 -0.89 7.93 -13.72
N ASP A 254 -1.17 6.80 -14.38
CA ASP A 254 -0.64 6.47 -15.71
C ASP A 254 0.87 6.65 -15.76
N LEU A 255 1.53 6.01 -14.76
CA LEU A 255 2.98 6.05 -14.65
C LEU A 255 3.61 5.22 -15.76
N ILE A 256 4.58 5.82 -16.45
CA ILE A 256 5.35 5.16 -17.49
C ILE A 256 6.85 5.28 -17.20
N PRO A 257 7.70 4.41 -17.78
CA PRO A 257 9.15 4.56 -17.70
C PRO A 257 9.59 5.95 -18.19
N LYS A 258 10.60 6.51 -17.54
CA LYS A 258 11.14 7.82 -17.87
C LYS A 258 11.75 7.86 -19.27
N SER A 259 12.31 6.74 -19.71
CA SER A 259 12.91 6.59 -21.03
C SER A 259 12.63 5.19 -21.60
N PRO A 260 12.26 5.05 -22.90
CA PRO A 260 11.86 6.12 -23.80
C PRO A 260 10.47 6.65 -23.46
N ARG A 261 10.21 7.94 -23.69
CA ARG A 261 8.88 8.54 -23.50
C ARG A 261 8.47 9.32 -24.75
N GLN A 262 7.19 9.25 -25.11
CA GLN A 262 6.62 10.04 -26.16
C GLN A 262 6.21 11.41 -25.64
N LEU A 263 6.70 12.47 -26.28
CA LEU A 263 6.30 13.85 -26.01
C LEU A 263 5.18 14.29 -26.95
N ASP A 264 4.44 15.31 -26.53
CA ASP A 264 3.44 15.96 -27.40
C ASP A 264 4.12 16.68 -28.55
N MET A 265 3.59 16.52 -29.79
CA MET A 265 4.21 17.05 -30.98
C MET A 265 4.19 18.60 -31.05
N PHE A 266 3.18 19.23 -30.43
CA PHE A 266 2.99 20.69 -30.49
C PHE A 266 3.58 21.43 -29.30
N HIS A 267 3.87 20.71 -28.20
CA HIS A 267 4.35 21.30 -26.95
C HIS A 267 5.64 20.62 -26.49
N GLN A 268 6.61 20.48 -27.39
CA GLN A 268 7.90 19.88 -27.04
C GLN A 268 8.76 20.87 -26.24
N PRO A 269 9.14 20.53 -25.02
CA PRO A 269 10.18 21.28 -24.32
C PRO A 269 11.52 21.07 -25.04
N SER A 270 12.39 22.08 -25.02
CA SER A 270 13.72 21.91 -25.60
C SER A 270 14.52 20.84 -24.85
N ASP A 271 15.41 20.15 -25.56
CA ASP A 271 16.28 19.13 -24.95
C ASP A 271 17.15 19.71 -23.82
N GLU A 272 17.58 20.96 -23.95
CA GLU A 272 18.30 21.69 -22.93
C GLU A 272 17.48 21.89 -21.67
N HIS A 273 16.20 22.28 -21.81
CA HIS A 273 15.27 22.42 -20.69
C HIS A 273 15.04 21.08 -19.97
N LEU A 274 14.88 20.00 -20.73
CA LEU A 274 14.70 18.66 -20.16
C LEU A 274 15.93 18.22 -19.38
N LYS A 275 17.13 18.38 -19.94
CA LYS A 275 18.41 18.05 -19.27
C LYS A 275 18.63 18.89 -18.01
N HIS A 276 18.40 20.19 -18.09
CA HIS A 276 18.51 21.07 -16.92
C HIS A 276 17.52 20.68 -15.79
N THR A 277 16.27 20.39 -16.14
CA THR A 277 15.26 19.94 -15.19
C THR A 277 15.67 18.62 -14.52
N GLU A 278 16.19 17.68 -15.31
CA GLU A 278 16.66 16.40 -14.80
C GLU A 278 17.83 16.56 -13.83
N GLN A 279 18.83 17.35 -14.19
CA GLN A 279 19.97 17.66 -13.32
C GLN A 279 19.54 18.32 -12.02
N LEU A 280 18.68 19.34 -12.09
CA LEU A 280 18.16 20.03 -10.91
C LEU A 280 17.41 19.07 -9.97
N MET A 281 16.50 18.23 -10.51
CA MET A 281 15.77 17.27 -9.71
C MET A 281 16.67 16.18 -9.14
N GLY A 282 17.69 15.78 -9.88
CA GLY A 282 18.71 14.84 -9.40
C GLY A 282 19.49 15.37 -8.21
N VAL A 283 19.99 16.62 -8.29
CA VAL A 283 20.68 17.28 -7.17
C VAL A 283 19.76 17.46 -5.96
N PHE A 284 18.49 17.83 -6.20
CA PHE A 284 17.49 17.97 -5.14
C PHE A 284 17.30 16.65 -4.38
N ASP A 285 17.18 15.52 -5.09
CA ASP A 285 17.04 14.20 -4.49
C ASP A 285 18.32 13.75 -3.77
N GLN A 286 19.50 13.98 -4.35
CA GLN A 286 20.77 13.63 -3.73
C GLN A 286 20.99 14.34 -2.38
N ILE A 287 20.69 15.62 -2.30
CA ILE A 287 20.81 16.38 -1.06
C ILE A 287 19.82 15.83 0.00
N ASN A 288 18.57 15.59 -0.38
CA ASN A 288 17.58 15.04 0.55
C ASN A 288 17.88 13.59 0.97
N GLN A 289 18.56 12.82 0.13
CA GLN A 289 19.01 11.47 0.47
C GLN A 289 20.22 11.50 1.43
N LYS A 290 21.20 12.39 1.18
CA LYS A 290 22.44 12.48 1.96
C LYS A 290 22.23 13.11 3.33
N TYR A 291 21.47 14.21 3.40
CA TYR A 291 21.33 15.02 4.61
C TYR A 291 19.99 14.84 5.33
N GLY A 292 19.13 14.01 4.79
CA GLY A 292 17.80 13.73 5.36
C GLY A 292 16.66 14.41 4.57
N ARG A 293 15.48 13.83 4.72
CA ARG A 293 14.28 14.32 4.01
C ARG A 293 13.94 15.75 4.37
N SER A 294 13.55 16.53 3.36
CA SER A 294 13.16 17.93 3.50
C SER A 294 14.29 18.88 3.91
N THR A 295 15.55 18.49 3.74
CA THR A 295 16.71 19.42 3.84
C THR A 295 16.56 20.52 2.80
N ILE A 296 16.34 20.15 1.54
CA ILE A 296 15.85 21.06 0.50
C ILE A 296 14.38 20.78 0.23
N ARG A 297 13.57 21.83 0.13
CA ARG A 297 12.14 21.77 -0.18
C ARG A 297 11.70 22.99 -0.98
N LEU A 298 10.57 22.86 -1.66
CA LEU A 298 9.94 24.03 -2.29
C LEU A 298 9.36 24.93 -1.20
N ALA A 299 9.50 26.26 -1.35
CA ALA A 299 8.89 27.22 -0.44
C ALA A 299 7.37 26.99 -0.28
N ALA A 300 6.71 26.50 -1.32
CA ALA A 300 5.29 26.14 -1.31
C ALA A 300 4.90 25.05 -0.27
N GLU A 301 5.85 24.30 0.27
CA GLU A 301 5.59 23.27 1.30
C GLU A 301 5.43 23.85 2.71
N GLY A 302 5.71 25.14 2.90
CA GLY A 302 5.68 25.82 4.20
C GLY A 302 6.77 25.36 5.18
N TYR A 303 6.97 26.11 6.23
CA TYR A 303 7.97 25.78 7.27
C TYR A 303 7.37 25.08 8.48
N SER A 304 6.27 25.57 9.00
CA SER A 304 5.72 25.18 10.31
C SER A 304 4.75 23.98 10.26
N LYS A 305 4.19 23.64 9.12
CA LYS A 305 3.24 22.52 8.89
C LYS A 305 2.16 22.34 9.97
N PRO A 306 1.35 23.37 10.27
CA PRO A 306 0.32 23.29 11.33
C PRO A 306 -0.74 22.22 11.05
N TRP A 307 -0.87 21.82 9.81
CA TRP A 307 -1.75 20.75 9.33
C TRP A 307 -1.23 19.33 9.63
N ALA A 308 0.04 19.19 10.04
CA ALA A 308 0.63 17.87 10.24
C ALA A 308 -0.09 17.06 11.34
N MET A 309 -0.11 15.76 11.18
CA MET A 309 -0.60 14.86 12.24
C MET A 309 0.26 15.02 13.49
N ARG A 310 -0.38 15.15 14.63
CA ARG A 310 0.30 15.08 15.93
C ARG A 310 0.89 13.67 16.12
N ALA A 311 2.11 13.62 16.60
CA ALA A 311 2.83 12.36 16.85
C ALA A 311 3.72 12.55 18.09
N GLU A 312 3.09 12.93 19.21
CA GLU A 312 3.76 13.30 20.46
C GLU A 312 4.12 12.03 21.29
N LEU A 313 3.31 10.97 21.16
CA LEU A 313 3.51 9.70 21.88
C LEU A 313 4.14 8.66 20.94
N LYS A 314 5.39 8.89 20.52
CA LYS A 314 6.18 7.89 19.77
C LYS A 314 7.11 7.17 20.72
N SER A 315 7.24 5.85 20.55
CA SER A 315 8.35 5.11 21.12
C SER A 315 9.67 5.60 20.55
N PRO A 316 10.76 5.55 21.31
CA PRO A 316 12.09 5.82 20.79
C PRO A 316 12.45 4.90 19.61
N ALA A 317 13.24 5.40 18.68
CA ALA A 317 13.64 4.68 17.48
C ALA A 317 14.95 3.90 17.71
N TYR A 318 14.96 2.99 18.66
CA TYR A 318 16.14 2.22 19.12
C TYR A 318 16.90 1.50 18.01
N THR A 319 16.21 1.08 16.96
CA THR A 319 16.80 0.32 15.85
C THR A 319 17.34 1.19 14.72
N THR A 320 17.04 2.52 14.73
CA THR A 320 17.38 3.43 13.62
C THR A 320 18.04 4.73 14.04
N ARG A 321 18.10 5.01 15.35
CA ARG A 321 18.72 6.22 15.90
C ARG A 321 19.59 5.90 17.10
N TRP A 322 20.91 6.02 16.95
CA TRP A 322 21.87 5.78 18.04
C TRP A 322 21.65 6.68 19.24
N SER A 323 21.22 7.94 19.04
CA SER A 323 20.94 8.89 20.13
C SER A 323 19.75 8.51 21.01
N GLU A 324 18.91 7.60 20.55
CA GLU A 324 17.71 7.14 21.27
C GLU A 324 17.91 5.77 21.94
N VAL A 325 19.08 5.15 21.77
CA VAL A 325 19.43 3.88 22.43
C VAL A 325 19.55 4.12 23.96
N PRO A 326 18.96 3.26 24.80
CA PRO A 326 19.08 3.38 26.26
C PRO A 326 20.55 3.37 26.69
N GLN A 327 20.95 4.35 27.50
CA GLN A 327 22.27 4.41 28.07
C GLN A 327 22.26 3.70 29.42
N VAL A 328 23.11 2.67 29.55
CA VAL A 328 23.35 1.98 30.82
C VAL A 328 24.50 2.71 31.53
N ARG A 329 24.25 3.18 32.75
CA ARG A 329 25.32 3.66 33.60
C ARG A 329 25.83 2.46 34.43
N LEU A 330 27.10 2.17 34.26
CA LEU A 330 27.80 1.26 35.19
C LEU A 330 28.03 2.03 36.48
N PHE A 331 27.50 1.53 37.58
CA PHE A 331 27.73 2.06 38.95
C PHE A 331 29.07 1.58 39.45
#